data_975d21e30d7830acaed45ddb133f1197
#
_entry.id   975d21e30d7830acaed45ddb133f1197
#
_cell.length_a   1.000
_cell.length_b   1.000
_cell.length_c   1.000
_cell.angle_alpha   90.00
_cell.angle_beta   90.00
_cell.angle_gamma   90.00
#
_symmetry.space_group_name_H-M   'P 1'
#
loop_
_entity.id
_entity.type
_entity.pdbx_description
1 polymer ?
#
loop_
_entity_poly.entity_id
_entity_poly.type
_entity_poly.pdbx_seq_one_letter_code
_entity_poly.pdbx_strand_id
1 'polypeptide(L)'
;ADSARVGLVDKIFTRVGASDNISVGESTFMVEMSEAANIMNNLTNRSLVLFDELGRGTSTYDGISIAWSIVEHIHENPTAHARTLFATHYHELNEMENRFARIKNYNVSVREVDHRIVFLRKLARGGSEHSFGIHVARLAGMPGDIVRRAESILHHLEANRADDQENVGATTEVPTETLNVAAPNTQLSFFQLDDPVLTAVRDEILHLDINNLTPME
;
A
#
# COMPACT_ATOMS: atom_id res chain seq x y z
N ALA A 1 22.93 9.69 14.63
CA ALA A 1 22.40 9.76 16.02
C ALA A 1 23.59 9.84 16.97
N ASP A 2 23.52 10.73 17.95
CA ASP A 2 24.63 10.92 18.93
C ASP A 2 24.60 9.83 20.01
N SER A 3 23.46 9.15 20.16
CA SER A 3 23.30 8.03 21.08
C SER A 3 22.15 7.13 20.63
N ALA A 4 22.20 5.87 21.06
CA ALA A 4 21.13 4.89 20.88
C ALA A 4 20.96 4.07 22.16
N ARG A 5 19.70 3.79 22.51
CA ARG A 5 19.36 2.87 23.60
C ARG A 5 18.44 1.77 23.03
N VAL A 6 18.94 0.56 22.96
CA VAL A 6 18.23 -0.60 22.43
C VAL A 6 17.99 -1.59 23.57
N GLY A 7 16.73 -2.01 23.75
CA GLY A 7 16.39 -3.05 24.71
C GLY A 7 16.85 -4.44 24.23
N LEU A 8 17.03 -5.36 25.16
CA LEU A 8 17.33 -6.74 24.80
C LEU A 8 16.11 -7.39 24.12
N VAL A 9 16.36 -7.98 22.97
CA VAL A 9 15.39 -8.74 22.17
C VAL A 9 15.85 -10.19 22.06
N ASP A 10 14.91 -11.10 21.86
CA ASP A 10 15.21 -12.54 21.69
C ASP A 10 15.31 -12.92 20.20
N LYS A 11 14.60 -12.21 19.35
CA LYS A 11 14.62 -12.41 17.90
C LYS A 11 14.61 -11.08 17.19
N ILE A 12 15.31 -11.02 16.07
CA ILE A 12 15.24 -9.89 15.11
C ILE A 12 14.76 -10.46 13.78
N PHE A 13 13.65 -9.97 13.32
CA PHE A 13 13.11 -10.29 12.01
C PHE A 13 13.21 -9.08 11.10
N THR A 14 13.67 -9.31 9.88
CA THR A 14 13.77 -8.26 8.87
C THR A 14 13.12 -8.72 7.59
N ARG A 15 12.29 -7.86 7.01
CA ARG A 15 11.84 -7.98 5.64
C ARG A 15 12.11 -6.63 4.98
N VAL A 16 13.25 -6.52 4.34
CA VAL A 16 13.79 -5.29 3.74
C VAL A 16 14.21 -5.58 2.31
N GLY A 17 13.61 -4.84 1.36
CA GLY A 17 13.92 -4.95 -0.07
C GLY A 17 13.39 -6.23 -0.72
N ALA A 18 13.31 -6.22 -2.06
CA ALA A 18 13.03 -7.41 -2.85
C ALA A 18 14.36 -8.12 -3.15
N SER A 19 14.55 -9.33 -2.66
CA SER A 19 15.57 -10.22 -3.22
C SER A 19 14.94 -10.91 -4.43
N ASP A 20 15.22 -10.40 -5.62
CA ASP A 20 14.83 -11.04 -6.88
C ASP A 20 15.59 -12.36 -7.03
N ASN A 21 15.07 -13.42 -6.46
CA ASN A 21 15.60 -14.76 -6.69
C ASN A 21 14.92 -15.34 -7.93
N ILE A 22 15.22 -14.76 -9.09
CA ILE A 22 14.70 -15.14 -10.42
C ILE A 22 15.04 -16.60 -10.78
N SER A 23 16.03 -17.18 -10.08
CA SER A 23 16.53 -18.55 -10.38
C SER A 23 15.54 -19.68 -10.06
N VAL A 24 14.52 -19.42 -9.23
CA VAL A 24 13.57 -20.47 -8.80
C VAL A 24 12.18 -20.31 -9.44
N GLY A 25 11.97 -19.23 -10.24
CA GLY A 25 10.68 -19.00 -10.92
C GLY A 25 9.52 -18.62 -9.99
N GLU A 26 9.78 -18.33 -8.72
CA GLU A 26 8.77 -17.84 -7.78
C GLU A 26 8.52 -16.34 -7.98
N SER A 27 7.28 -15.92 -7.86
CA SER A 27 6.91 -14.51 -7.82
C SER A 27 7.59 -13.83 -6.63
N THR A 28 8.21 -12.67 -6.86
CA THR A 28 8.81 -11.84 -5.78
C THR A 28 7.81 -11.56 -4.66
N PHE A 29 6.53 -11.41 -4.99
CA PHE A 29 5.46 -11.23 -4.02
C PHE A 29 5.20 -12.50 -3.20
N MET A 30 5.29 -13.71 -3.78
CA MET A 30 5.15 -14.96 -3.04
C MET A 30 6.28 -15.14 -2.03
N VAL A 31 7.51 -14.82 -2.40
CA VAL A 31 8.67 -14.83 -1.48
C VAL A 31 8.44 -13.86 -0.33
N GLU A 32 8.00 -12.63 -0.63
CA GLU A 32 7.68 -11.62 0.36
C GLU A 32 6.62 -12.12 1.35
N MET A 33 5.54 -12.70 0.86
CA MET A 33 4.46 -13.22 1.71
C MET A 33 4.91 -14.43 2.54
N SER A 34 5.76 -15.30 2.00
CA SER A 34 6.33 -16.44 2.73
C SER A 34 7.23 -15.98 3.89
N GLU A 35 8.05 -14.96 3.66
CA GLU A 35 8.89 -14.35 4.70
C GLU A 35 8.01 -13.65 5.76
N ALA A 36 7.01 -12.88 5.36
CA ALA A 36 6.07 -12.24 6.28
C ALA A 36 5.32 -13.28 7.11
N ALA A 37 4.82 -14.36 6.50
CA ALA A 37 4.15 -15.46 7.19
C ALA A 37 5.09 -16.14 8.21
N ASN A 38 6.34 -16.38 7.85
CA ASN A 38 7.33 -16.92 8.78
C ASN A 38 7.54 -16.00 9.98
N ILE A 39 7.63 -14.69 9.78
CA ILE A 39 7.73 -13.70 10.84
C ILE A 39 6.50 -13.78 11.74
N MET A 40 5.29 -13.71 11.17
CA MET A 40 4.03 -13.71 11.94
C MET A 40 3.88 -14.97 12.81
N ASN A 41 4.25 -16.13 12.28
CA ASN A 41 4.16 -17.42 13.00
C ASN A 41 5.22 -17.60 14.11
N ASN A 42 6.27 -16.77 14.15
CA ASN A 42 7.39 -16.90 15.08
C ASN A 42 7.57 -15.70 16.02
N LEU A 43 6.62 -14.79 16.08
CA LEU A 43 6.65 -13.62 16.95
C LEU A 43 6.69 -14.01 18.43
N THR A 44 7.37 -13.18 19.22
CA THR A 44 7.37 -13.22 20.68
C THR A 44 7.18 -11.80 21.23
N ASN A 45 6.89 -11.67 22.53
CA ASN A 45 6.80 -10.36 23.20
C ASN A 45 8.10 -9.55 23.17
N ARG A 46 9.22 -10.17 22.85
CA ARG A 46 10.55 -9.55 22.85
C ARG A 46 11.18 -9.51 21.47
N SER A 47 10.43 -9.87 20.44
CA SER A 47 10.88 -9.73 19.06
C SER A 47 10.97 -8.27 18.64
N LEU A 48 11.96 -7.98 17.79
CA LEU A 48 12.07 -6.76 17.00
C LEU A 48 11.79 -7.10 15.54
N VAL A 49 10.85 -6.42 14.93
CA VAL A 49 10.45 -6.62 13.53
C VAL A 49 10.74 -5.36 12.73
N LEU A 50 11.37 -5.52 11.58
CA LEU A 50 11.66 -4.46 10.63
C LEU A 50 11.01 -4.80 9.29
N PHE A 51 9.95 -4.10 8.94
CA PHE A 51 9.31 -4.18 7.63
C PHE A 51 9.66 -2.95 6.80
N ASP A 52 10.00 -3.17 5.55
CA ASP A 52 10.28 -2.12 4.58
C ASP A 52 9.48 -2.38 3.29
N GLU A 53 8.52 -1.50 3.03
CA GLU A 53 7.64 -1.49 1.86
C GLU A 53 6.91 -2.83 1.60
N LEU A 54 6.40 -3.46 2.64
CA LEU A 54 5.62 -4.69 2.52
C LEU A 54 4.32 -4.46 1.73
N GLY A 55 4.00 -5.38 0.83
CA GLY A 55 2.80 -5.33 0.00
C GLY A 55 2.99 -4.60 -1.35
N ARG A 56 4.21 -4.18 -1.70
CA ARG A 56 4.47 -3.45 -2.95
C ARG A 56 4.36 -4.31 -4.21
N GLY A 57 4.47 -5.62 -4.09
CA GLY A 57 4.51 -6.57 -5.22
C GLY A 57 3.15 -6.99 -5.79
N THR A 58 2.05 -6.37 -5.36
CA THR A 58 0.68 -6.66 -5.79
C THR A 58 -0.12 -5.40 -6.11
N SER A 59 -1.43 -5.50 -6.30
CA SER A 59 -2.28 -4.32 -6.49
C SER A 59 -2.25 -3.43 -5.25
N THR A 60 -2.45 -2.11 -5.44
CA THR A 60 -2.34 -1.13 -4.34
C THR A 60 -3.27 -1.48 -3.18
N TYR A 61 -4.53 -1.80 -3.45
CA TYR A 61 -5.51 -2.10 -2.40
C TYR A 61 -5.23 -3.43 -1.68
N ASP A 62 -4.76 -4.47 -2.39
CA ASP A 62 -4.34 -5.72 -1.77
C ASP A 62 -3.13 -5.47 -0.86
N GLY A 63 -2.14 -4.71 -1.35
CA GLY A 63 -0.95 -4.35 -0.59
C GLY A 63 -1.29 -3.59 0.69
N ILE A 64 -2.14 -2.55 0.60
CA ILE A 64 -2.62 -1.79 1.76
C ILE A 64 -3.35 -2.70 2.75
N SER A 65 -4.26 -3.56 2.26
CA SER A 65 -5.07 -4.45 3.10
C SER A 65 -4.20 -5.44 3.88
N ILE A 66 -3.20 -6.02 3.22
CA ILE A 66 -2.24 -6.94 3.85
C ILE A 66 -1.39 -6.19 4.89
N ALA A 67 -0.81 -5.04 4.51
CA ALA A 67 0.02 -4.25 5.40
C ALA A 67 -0.75 -3.80 6.65
N TRP A 68 -1.97 -3.30 6.48
CA TRP A 68 -2.86 -2.92 7.57
C TRP A 68 -3.14 -4.09 8.51
N SER A 69 -3.58 -5.22 7.96
CA SER A 69 -3.92 -6.42 8.74
C SER A 69 -2.73 -6.96 9.53
N ILE A 70 -1.51 -6.91 8.98
CA ILE A 70 -0.29 -7.32 9.68
C ILE A 70 0.01 -6.39 10.86
N VAL A 71 -0.07 -5.08 10.67
CA VAL A 71 0.18 -4.09 11.72
C VAL A 71 -0.85 -4.21 12.84
N GLU A 72 -2.13 -4.37 12.49
CA GLU A 72 -3.23 -4.60 13.42
C GLU A 72 -3.02 -5.89 14.20
N HIS A 73 -2.70 -7.00 13.52
CA HIS A 73 -2.43 -8.27 14.15
C HIS A 73 -1.30 -8.19 15.18
N ILE A 74 -0.18 -7.53 14.86
CA ILE A 74 0.93 -7.35 15.81
C ILE A 74 0.49 -6.49 17.01
N HIS A 75 -0.35 -5.49 16.78
CA HIS A 75 -0.88 -4.63 17.84
C HIS A 75 -1.84 -5.39 18.76
N GLU A 76 -2.77 -6.16 18.19
CA GLU A 76 -3.83 -6.83 18.94
C GLU A 76 -3.43 -8.21 19.49
N ASN A 77 -2.33 -8.80 19.03
CA ASN A 77 -1.89 -10.12 19.47
C ASN A 77 -1.63 -10.16 20.98
N PRO A 78 -2.39 -10.95 21.77
CA PRO A 78 -2.28 -10.94 23.23
C PRO A 78 -0.98 -11.58 23.73
N THR A 79 -0.33 -12.39 22.93
CA THR A 79 0.84 -13.18 23.31
C THR A 79 2.15 -12.66 22.75
N ALA A 80 2.12 -11.81 21.74
CA ALA A 80 3.32 -11.37 21.04
C ALA A 80 3.22 -9.90 20.59
N HIS A 81 3.33 -8.98 21.54
CA HIS A 81 3.41 -7.53 21.26
C HIS A 81 4.82 -7.14 20.80
N ALA A 82 5.25 -7.64 19.65
CA ALA A 82 6.57 -7.36 19.09
C ALA A 82 6.81 -5.86 18.87
N ARG A 83 8.03 -5.41 19.08
CA ARG A 83 8.45 -4.06 18.71
C ARG A 83 8.66 -4.02 17.21
N THR A 84 7.95 -3.12 16.52
CA THR A 84 7.94 -3.10 15.07
C THR A 84 8.30 -1.71 14.54
N LEU A 85 9.18 -1.66 13.57
CA LEU A 85 9.40 -0.51 12.68
C LEU A 85 8.85 -0.91 11.31
N PHE A 86 7.90 -0.14 10.82
CA PHE A 86 7.22 -0.39 9.56
C PHE A 86 7.42 0.83 8.65
N ALA A 87 8.31 0.71 7.67
CA ALA A 87 8.48 1.74 6.64
C ALA A 87 7.52 1.44 5.49
N THR A 88 6.77 2.44 5.04
CA THR A 88 5.78 2.29 3.98
C THR A 88 5.53 3.62 3.28
N HIS A 89 5.06 3.55 2.05
CA HIS A 89 4.53 4.67 1.28
C HIS A 89 3.00 4.73 1.30
N TYR A 90 2.34 3.81 2.00
CA TYR A 90 0.88 3.80 2.14
C TYR A 90 0.42 4.86 3.13
N HIS A 91 -0.11 5.98 2.62
CA HIS A 91 -0.62 7.07 3.44
C HIS A 91 -1.83 6.68 4.29
N GLU A 92 -2.59 5.69 3.84
CA GLU A 92 -3.74 5.15 4.54
C GLU A 92 -3.39 4.60 5.93
N LEU A 93 -2.19 4.05 6.09
CA LEU A 93 -1.73 3.55 7.39
C LEU A 93 -1.51 4.67 8.43
N ASN A 94 -1.50 5.95 8.03
CA ASN A 94 -1.43 7.06 8.96
C ASN A 94 -2.63 7.10 9.91
N GLU A 95 -3.80 6.63 9.49
CA GLU A 95 -5.01 6.59 10.31
C GLU A 95 -4.90 5.62 11.49
N MET A 96 -4.01 4.63 11.41
CA MET A 96 -3.86 3.62 12.47
C MET A 96 -3.43 4.24 13.80
N GLU A 97 -2.70 5.35 13.80
CA GLU A 97 -2.34 6.05 15.05
C GLU A 97 -3.56 6.54 15.82
N ASN A 98 -4.65 6.89 15.14
CA ASN A 98 -5.89 7.37 15.74
C ASN A 98 -6.70 6.22 16.37
N ARG A 99 -6.55 5.00 15.80
CA ARG A 99 -7.30 3.82 16.23
C ARG A 99 -6.56 2.99 17.27
N PHE A 100 -5.23 2.96 17.22
CA PHE A 100 -4.39 2.06 17.99
C PHE A 100 -3.40 2.82 18.88
N ALA A 101 -3.55 2.74 20.18
CA ALA A 101 -2.81 3.55 21.16
C ALA A 101 -1.28 3.38 21.11
N ARG A 102 -0.80 2.20 20.68
CA ARG A 102 0.63 1.88 20.63
C ARG A 102 1.27 2.14 19.28
N ILE A 103 0.49 2.48 18.25
CA ILE A 103 1.00 2.85 16.93
C ILE A 103 1.37 4.33 16.94
N LYS A 104 2.49 4.65 16.31
CA LYS A 104 3.02 6.00 16.24
C LYS A 104 3.59 6.29 14.86
N ASN A 105 3.12 7.35 14.23
CA ASN A 105 3.57 7.77 12.91
C ASN A 105 4.78 8.69 13.00
N TYR A 106 5.69 8.47 12.08
CA TYR A 106 6.85 9.32 11.84
C TYR A 106 7.08 9.47 10.34
N ASN A 107 7.58 10.61 9.94
CA ASN A 107 7.99 10.85 8.55
C ASN A 107 9.45 11.30 8.48
N VAL A 108 10.04 11.13 7.31
CA VAL A 108 11.37 11.68 7.01
C VAL A 108 11.18 13.13 6.55
N SER A 109 11.71 14.07 7.34
CA SER A 109 11.52 15.49 7.09
C SER A 109 12.17 15.94 5.78
N VAL A 110 11.43 16.71 5.03
CA VAL A 110 11.88 17.42 3.84
C VAL A 110 11.71 18.92 4.03
N ARG A 111 12.50 19.71 3.35
CA ARG A 111 12.36 21.17 3.31
C ARG A 111 12.36 21.62 1.86
N GLU A 112 11.41 22.45 1.52
CA GLU A 112 11.43 23.16 0.25
C GLU A 112 12.26 24.44 0.40
N VAL A 113 13.24 24.61 -0.49
CA VAL A 113 14.10 25.80 -0.60
C VAL A 113 14.19 26.13 -2.09
N ASP A 114 13.79 27.34 -2.48
CA ASP A 114 13.82 27.82 -3.87
C ASP A 114 13.21 26.82 -4.88
N HIS A 115 12.01 26.30 -4.59
CA HIS A 115 11.32 25.28 -5.37
C HIS A 115 12.10 23.95 -5.54
N ARG A 116 13.07 23.70 -4.66
CA ARG A 116 13.81 22.45 -4.57
C ARG A 116 13.54 21.76 -3.25
N ILE A 117 13.32 20.46 -3.30
CA ILE A 117 13.13 19.66 -2.10
C ILE A 117 14.49 19.17 -1.60
N VAL A 118 14.77 19.47 -0.35
CA VAL A 118 15.96 19.01 0.37
C VAL A 118 15.54 17.99 1.41
N PHE A 119 16.02 16.76 1.27
CA PHE A 119 15.80 15.71 2.25
C PHE A 119 16.69 15.93 3.47
N LEU A 120 16.09 16.28 4.60
CA LEU A 120 16.82 16.55 5.84
C LEU A 120 17.30 15.28 6.54
N ARG A 121 16.79 14.10 6.16
CA ARG A 121 17.11 12.79 6.74
C ARG A 121 16.92 12.77 8.27
N LYS A 122 15.94 13.50 8.76
CA LYS A 122 15.52 13.53 10.17
C LYS A 122 14.13 12.99 10.28
N LEU A 123 13.90 12.15 11.30
CA LEU A 123 12.56 11.70 11.65
C LEU A 123 11.82 12.80 12.39
N ALA A 124 10.63 13.11 11.95
CA ALA A 124 9.67 13.97 12.62
C ALA A 124 8.42 13.18 12.99
N ARG A 125 7.75 13.59 14.04
CA ARG A 125 6.49 13.02 14.49
C ARG A 125 5.37 13.36 13.51
N GLY A 126 4.47 12.39 13.27
CA GLY A 126 3.33 12.53 12.36
C GLY A 126 3.53 11.82 11.03
N GLY A 127 2.43 11.60 10.32
CA GLY A 127 2.43 11.05 8.96
C GLY A 127 2.90 12.10 7.93
N SER A 128 3.21 11.65 6.71
CA SER A 128 3.38 12.53 5.55
C SER A 128 2.10 12.51 4.73
N GLU A 129 1.58 13.67 4.38
CA GLU A 129 0.40 13.82 3.52
C GLU A 129 0.79 14.02 2.05
N HIS A 130 2.05 14.31 1.78
CA HIS A 130 2.53 14.65 0.44
C HIS A 130 3.52 13.62 -0.10
N SER A 131 3.34 13.30 -1.37
CA SER A 131 4.28 12.52 -2.17
C SER A 131 5.22 13.46 -2.93
N PHE A 132 6.51 13.11 -2.95
CA PHE A 132 7.54 13.88 -3.65
C PHE A 132 8.07 13.19 -4.92
N GLY A 133 7.40 12.13 -5.38
CA GLY A 133 7.85 11.31 -6.49
C GLY A 133 8.07 12.10 -7.78
N ILE A 134 7.14 12.96 -8.18
CA ILE A 134 7.25 13.80 -9.40
C ILE A 134 8.40 14.80 -9.23
N HIS A 135 8.59 15.35 -8.04
CA HIS A 135 9.70 16.24 -7.77
C HIS A 135 11.06 15.53 -7.89
N VAL A 136 11.15 14.31 -7.37
CA VAL A 136 12.36 13.47 -7.53
C VAL A 136 12.61 13.14 -8.99
N ALA A 137 11.57 12.81 -9.76
CA ALA A 137 11.71 12.61 -11.21
C ALA A 137 12.26 13.83 -11.93
N ARG A 138 11.81 15.03 -11.57
CA ARG A 138 12.37 16.30 -12.08
C ARG A 138 13.84 16.47 -11.72
N LEU A 139 14.23 16.20 -10.48
CA LEU A 139 15.62 16.26 -10.03
C LEU A 139 16.53 15.24 -10.73
N ALA A 140 15.97 14.08 -11.07
CA ALA A 140 16.67 13.04 -11.82
C ALA A 140 16.86 13.37 -13.32
N GLY A 141 16.35 14.52 -13.79
CA GLY A 141 16.50 14.97 -15.18
C GLY A 141 15.41 14.43 -16.13
N MET A 142 14.26 14.01 -15.62
CA MET A 142 13.12 13.64 -16.47
C MET A 142 12.74 14.81 -17.38
N PRO A 143 12.41 14.59 -18.67
CA PRO A 143 11.97 15.65 -19.58
C PRO A 143 10.81 16.46 -19.01
N GLY A 144 10.89 17.80 -19.16
CA GLY A 144 9.97 18.73 -18.49
C GLY A 144 8.50 18.59 -18.91
N ASP A 145 8.23 18.13 -20.14
CA ASP A 145 6.89 17.84 -20.64
C ASP A 145 6.27 16.62 -19.94
N ILE A 146 7.05 15.58 -19.68
CA ILE A 146 6.62 14.40 -18.91
C ILE A 146 6.31 14.82 -17.48
N VAL A 147 7.17 15.61 -16.85
CA VAL A 147 6.96 16.09 -15.47
C VAL A 147 5.68 16.92 -15.37
N ARG A 148 5.46 17.90 -16.27
CA ARG A 148 4.22 18.69 -16.30
C ARG A 148 2.98 17.84 -16.51
N ARG A 149 3.07 16.84 -17.38
CA ARG A 149 1.93 15.92 -17.60
C ARG A 149 1.64 15.08 -16.35
N ALA A 150 2.67 14.58 -15.68
CA ALA A 150 2.52 13.84 -14.44
C ALA A 150 1.87 14.68 -13.32
N GLU A 151 2.24 15.95 -13.19
CA GLU A 151 1.60 16.89 -12.25
C GLU A 151 0.12 17.08 -12.55
N SER A 152 -0.23 17.29 -13.82
CA SER A 152 -1.64 17.42 -14.23
C SER A 152 -2.45 16.17 -13.92
N ILE A 153 -1.89 14.99 -14.13
CA ILE A 153 -2.55 13.71 -13.81
C ILE A 153 -2.70 13.55 -12.30
N LEU A 154 -1.66 13.86 -11.52
CA LEU A 154 -1.73 13.77 -10.06
C LEU A 154 -2.86 14.65 -9.50
N HIS A 155 -2.93 15.91 -9.90
CA HIS A 155 -4.02 16.80 -9.47
C HIS A 155 -5.41 16.27 -9.82
N HIS A 156 -5.57 15.65 -10.99
CA HIS A 156 -6.85 15.03 -11.36
C HIS A 156 -7.20 13.83 -10.46
N LEU A 157 -6.22 12.98 -10.16
CA LEU A 157 -6.41 11.82 -9.29
C LEU A 157 -6.70 12.22 -7.84
N GLU A 158 -6.04 13.26 -7.33
CA GLU A 158 -6.28 13.79 -5.99
C GLU A 158 -7.67 14.46 -5.87
N ALA A 159 -8.11 15.19 -6.89
CA ALA A 159 -9.44 15.80 -6.92
C ALA A 159 -10.56 14.74 -6.88
N ASN A 160 -10.44 13.68 -7.68
CA ASN A 160 -11.41 12.58 -7.68
C ASN A 160 -11.47 11.84 -6.33
N ARG A 161 -10.33 11.72 -5.62
CA ARG A 161 -10.29 11.13 -4.27
C ARG A 161 -11.02 11.97 -3.23
N ALA A 162 -10.96 13.30 -3.34
CA ALA A 162 -11.66 14.20 -2.42
C ALA A 162 -13.19 14.10 -2.60
N ASP A 163 -13.67 14.01 -3.84
CA ASP A 163 -15.09 13.85 -4.15
C ASP A 163 -15.66 12.51 -3.65
N ASP A 164 -14.87 11.43 -3.70
CA ASP A 164 -15.27 10.12 -3.16
C ASP A 164 -15.36 10.11 -1.63
N GLN A 165 -14.53 10.89 -0.93
CA GLN A 165 -14.57 10.98 0.54
C GLN A 165 -15.75 11.80 1.07
N GLU A 166 -16.23 12.82 0.34
CA GLU A 166 -17.44 13.58 0.73
C GLU A 166 -18.73 12.75 0.58
N ASN A 167 -18.75 11.76 -0.30
CA ASN A 167 -19.90 10.87 -0.47
C ASN A 167 -19.97 9.68 0.50
N VAL A 168 -18.92 9.39 1.26
CA VAL A 168 -18.86 8.28 2.25
C VAL A 168 -19.08 8.77 3.69
N GLY A 169 -19.54 9.99 3.88
CA GLY A 169 -19.85 10.58 5.18
C GLY A 169 -21.15 10.08 5.82
N ALA A 170 -21.41 8.77 5.84
CA ALA A 170 -22.44 8.17 6.71
C ALA A 170 -22.06 6.72 7.06
N THR A 171 -21.71 6.51 8.32
CA THR A 171 -21.67 5.23 9.02
C THR A 171 -20.94 4.06 8.37
N THR A 172 -19.75 3.76 8.86
CA THR A 172 -19.27 2.39 8.77
C THR A 172 -18.72 1.95 10.12
N GLU A 173 -19.64 1.52 10.99
CA GLU A 173 -19.32 0.46 11.94
C GLU A 173 -19.01 -0.76 11.12
N VAL A 174 -17.80 -1.30 11.25
CA VAL A 174 -17.42 -2.58 10.65
C VAL A 174 -18.21 -3.66 11.38
N PRO A 175 -19.16 -4.37 10.76
CA PRO A 175 -19.84 -5.47 11.41
C PRO A 175 -18.87 -6.63 11.60
N THR A 176 -18.61 -6.99 12.82
CA THR A 176 -18.01 -8.27 13.19
C THR A 176 -19.10 -9.34 13.02
N GLU A 177 -19.33 -9.82 11.80
CA GLU A 177 -20.05 -11.09 11.61
C GLU A 177 -19.84 -11.68 10.20
N THR A 178 -19.36 -12.93 10.25
CA THR A 178 -19.56 -14.04 9.31
C THR A 178 -19.44 -13.77 7.82
N LEU A 179 -18.35 -14.29 7.27
CA LEU A 179 -18.15 -14.61 5.86
C LEU A 179 -19.37 -15.35 5.30
N ASN A 180 -20.21 -14.66 4.58
CA ASN A 180 -21.09 -15.23 3.59
C ASN A 180 -20.67 -14.72 2.22
N VAL A 181 -20.06 -15.62 1.48
CA VAL A 181 -19.63 -15.44 0.09
C VAL A 181 -20.88 -15.23 -0.74
N ALA A 182 -21.15 -14.04 -1.20
CA ALA A 182 -21.77 -13.70 -2.48
C ALA A 182 -22.17 -12.22 -2.56
N ALA A 183 -21.29 -11.40 -3.14
CA ALA A 183 -21.75 -10.24 -3.90
C ALA A 183 -20.70 -9.93 -4.99
N PRO A 184 -21.13 -9.67 -6.23
CA PRO A 184 -20.24 -9.54 -7.36
C PRO A 184 -19.64 -8.14 -7.44
N ASN A 185 -18.33 -8.11 -7.71
CA ASN A 185 -17.62 -7.10 -8.48
C ASN A 185 -17.99 -5.62 -8.22
N THR A 186 -17.39 -5.03 -7.18
CA THR A 186 -17.04 -3.62 -7.26
C THR A 186 -15.51 -3.53 -7.37
N GLN A 187 -15.00 -3.97 -8.51
CA GLN A 187 -13.68 -3.60 -8.96
C GLN A 187 -13.81 -2.14 -9.38
N LEU A 188 -13.39 -1.23 -8.49
CA LEU A 188 -13.20 0.18 -8.85
C LEU A 188 -12.13 0.21 -9.94
N SER A 189 -12.59 0.26 -11.19
CA SER A 189 -11.74 0.40 -12.35
C SER A 189 -11.09 1.77 -12.29
N PHE A 190 -9.79 1.80 -11.99
CA PHE A 190 -8.96 3.01 -11.99
C PHE A 190 -8.83 3.63 -13.38
N PHE A 191 -9.36 2.94 -14.40
CA PHE A 191 -9.51 3.38 -15.78
C PHE A 191 -10.92 3.07 -16.25
N GLN A 192 -11.88 3.90 -15.91
CA GLN A 192 -13.02 4.08 -16.78
C GLN A 192 -12.55 4.89 -17.99
N LEU A 193 -11.81 4.23 -18.87
CA LEU A 193 -11.88 4.56 -20.28
C LEU A 193 -13.28 4.12 -20.70
N ASP A 194 -14.23 5.03 -20.75
CA ASP A 194 -15.43 4.90 -21.55
C ASP A 194 -15.01 4.88 -23.02
N ASP A 195 -14.39 3.77 -23.40
CA ASP A 195 -14.16 3.45 -24.80
C ASP A 195 -15.44 2.76 -25.30
N PRO A 196 -16.23 3.43 -26.14
CA PRO A 196 -17.46 2.84 -26.67
C PRO A 196 -17.21 1.54 -27.43
N VAL A 197 -15.99 1.31 -27.94
CA VAL A 197 -15.60 0.06 -28.60
C VAL A 197 -15.45 -1.08 -27.58
N LEU A 198 -14.82 -0.84 -26.42
CA LEU A 198 -14.68 -1.84 -25.36
C LEU A 198 -16.05 -2.18 -24.74
N THR A 199 -16.94 -1.20 -24.61
CA THR A 199 -18.31 -1.44 -24.13
C THR A 199 -19.09 -2.29 -25.13
N ALA A 200 -19.00 -2.01 -26.43
CA ALA A 200 -19.64 -2.80 -27.48
C ALA A 200 -19.12 -4.24 -27.53
N VAL A 201 -17.82 -4.44 -27.45
CA VAL A 201 -17.21 -5.79 -27.41
C VAL A 201 -17.61 -6.56 -26.17
N ARG A 202 -17.65 -5.93 -25.00
CA ARG A 202 -18.15 -6.54 -23.77
C ARG A 202 -19.59 -7.01 -23.90
N ASP A 203 -20.45 -6.15 -24.43
CA ASP A 203 -21.88 -6.46 -24.56
C ASP A 203 -22.10 -7.56 -25.60
N GLU A 204 -21.32 -7.61 -26.67
CA GLU A 204 -21.34 -8.68 -27.67
C GLU A 204 -20.89 -10.03 -27.06
N ILE A 205 -19.83 -10.04 -26.24
CA ILE A 205 -19.38 -11.24 -25.52
C ILE A 205 -20.43 -11.74 -24.51
N LEU A 206 -21.11 -10.83 -23.80
CA LEU A 206 -22.15 -11.20 -22.84
C LEU A 206 -23.40 -11.81 -23.49
N HIS A 207 -23.67 -11.51 -24.76
CA HIS A 207 -24.81 -12.03 -25.53
C HIS A 207 -24.44 -13.26 -26.37
N LEU A 208 -23.18 -13.68 -26.39
CA LEU A 208 -22.72 -14.87 -27.10
C LEU A 208 -23.27 -16.16 -26.44
N ASP A 209 -24.07 -16.91 -27.19
CA ASP A 209 -24.50 -18.24 -26.76
C ASP A 209 -23.41 -19.28 -27.09
N ILE A 210 -22.54 -19.53 -26.10
CA ILE A 210 -21.36 -20.40 -26.23
C ILE A 210 -21.73 -21.82 -26.69
N ASN A 211 -22.99 -22.29 -26.42
CA ASN A 211 -23.41 -23.62 -26.77
C ASN A 211 -23.83 -23.79 -28.27
N ASN A 212 -24.01 -22.65 -28.96
CA ASN A 212 -24.45 -22.63 -30.35
C ASN A 212 -23.38 -22.05 -31.31
N LEU A 213 -22.16 -21.75 -30.82
CA LEU A 213 -21.06 -21.28 -31.66
C LEU A 213 -20.58 -22.37 -32.62
N THR A 214 -20.45 -22.02 -33.91
CA THR A 214 -19.83 -22.90 -34.92
C THR A 214 -18.31 -22.71 -34.91
N PRO A 215 -17.50 -23.68 -35.38
CA PRO A 215 -16.03 -23.55 -35.42
C PRO A 215 -15.49 -22.42 -36.32
N MET A 216 -16.35 -21.64 -36.96
CA MET A 216 -16.02 -20.54 -37.84
C MET A 216 -16.44 -19.15 -37.32
N GLU A 217 -17.11 -19.10 -36.18
CA GLU A 217 -17.48 -17.90 -35.41
C GLU A 217 -16.57 -17.71 -34.19
#